data_83ee19b739fdf35173574a5a959bdbd0
#
_entry.id   83ee19b739fdf35173574a5a959bdbd0
#
_cell.length_a   1.000
_cell.length_b   1.000
_cell.length_c   1.000
_cell.angle_alpha   90.00
_cell.angle_beta   90.00
_cell.angle_gamma   90.00
#
_symmetry.space_group_name_H-M   'P 1'
#
loop_
_entity.id
_entity.type
_entity.pdbx_description
1 polymer ?
#
loop_
_entity_poly.entity_id
_entity_poly.type
_entity_poly.pdbx_seq_one_letter_code
_entity_poly.pdbx_strand_id
1 'polypeptide(L)'
;PETIIGIGTGSTVNFFIDELKKYKNLFKGAVSSSNASTKLLNDSGIQTYNLNEVLEIEFYIDGADEVSKDNYLIKGGGGAHTREKIVASAANYFICIVDSSKLVNQLGAFPLPIEVIPESRSLVSRKIVSMGGIPLYRSGFLTDQGNEIIDVKNLDISDPMNLEMELNNIPG
;
A
#
# COMPACT_ATOMS: atom_id res chain seq x y z
N PRO A 1 -8.50 25.88 -6.44
CA PRO A 1 -8.84 24.50 -6.79
C PRO A 1 -9.30 23.74 -5.54
N GLU A 2 -10.35 22.91 -5.70
CA GLU A 2 -10.95 22.15 -4.59
C GLU A 2 -10.47 20.70 -4.55
N THR A 3 -9.65 20.29 -5.52
CA THR A 3 -9.21 18.90 -5.69
C THR A 3 -8.31 18.45 -4.53
N ILE A 4 -8.64 17.34 -3.91
CA ILE A 4 -7.82 16.59 -2.96
C ILE A 4 -7.24 15.37 -3.67
N ILE A 5 -5.96 15.12 -3.47
CA ILE A 5 -5.26 13.96 -4.04
C ILE A 5 -4.80 13.00 -2.94
N GLY A 6 -4.83 11.71 -3.22
CA GLY A 6 -4.30 10.67 -2.35
C GLY A 6 -2.83 10.40 -2.68
N ILE A 7 -1.99 10.29 -1.67
CA ILE A 7 -0.55 10.07 -1.83
C ILE A 7 -0.12 8.84 -1.04
N GLY A 8 0.49 7.91 -1.75
CA GLY A 8 1.02 6.66 -1.23
C GLY A 8 2.33 6.80 -0.45
N THR A 9 3.10 5.72 -0.45
CA THR A 9 4.31 5.59 0.37
C THR A 9 5.44 4.93 -0.43
N GLY A 10 6.68 5.27 -0.09
CA GLY A 10 7.87 4.62 -0.65
C GLY A 10 8.74 5.56 -1.48
N SER A 11 9.92 5.06 -1.88
CA SER A 11 10.95 5.87 -2.54
C SER A 11 10.47 6.52 -3.84
N THR A 12 9.71 5.80 -4.66
CA THR A 12 9.14 6.34 -5.90
C THR A 12 8.16 7.47 -5.62
N VAL A 13 7.31 7.31 -4.61
CA VAL A 13 6.36 8.34 -4.17
C VAL A 13 7.08 9.56 -3.61
N ASN A 14 8.22 9.38 -2.92
CA ASN A 14 9.01 10.50 -2.43
C ASN A 14 9.51 11.41 -3.58
N PHE A 15 9.97 10.82 -4.69
CA PHE A 15 10.31 11.58 -5.89
C PHE A 15 9.10 12.30 -6.49
N PHE A 16 7.94 11.63 -6.49
CA PHE A 16 6.70 12.26 -6.95
C PHE A 16 6.32 13.48 -6.07
N ILE A 17 6.41 13.37 -4.75
CA ILE A 17 6.13 14.49 -3.82
C ILE A 17 7.10 15.64 -4.07
N ASP A 18 8.37 15.34 -4.34
CA ASP A 18 9.40 16.35 -4.64
C ASP A 18 9.08 17.15 -5.90
N GLU A 19 8.54 16.52 -6.92
CA GLU A 19 8.05 17.20 -8.12
C GLU A 19 6.71 17.92 -7.86
N LEU A 20 5.79 17.29 -7.12
CA LEU A 20 4.45 17.79 -6.83
C LEU A 20 4.45 19.16 -6.12
N LYS A 21 5.46 19.41 -5.28
CA LYS A 21 5.60 20.72 -4.58
C LYS A 21 5.64 21.92 -5.52
N LYS A 22 6.09 21.74 -6.78
CA LYS A 22 6.10 22.79 -7.80
C LYS A 22 4.69 23.20 -8.24
N TYR A 23 3.72 22.33 -8.03
CA TYR A 23 2.32 22.44 -8.48
C TYR A 23 1.33 22.61 -7.33
N LYS A 24 1.81 22.85 -6.10
CA LYS A 24 0.98 22.88 -4.89
C LYS A 24 -0.18 23.89 -4.93
N ASN A 25 -0.12 24.88 -5.81
CA ASN A 25 -1.22 25.85 -5.99
C ASN A 25 -2.33 25.37 -6.93
N LEU A 26 -2.16 24.19 -7.58
CA LEU A 26 -3.14 23.62 -8.53
C LEU A 26 -4.15 22.68 -7.88
N PHE A 27 -3.97 22.32 -6.62
CA PHE A 27 -4.86 21.46 -5.86
C PHE A 27 -4.97 21.97 -4.41
N LYS A 28 -5.98 21.52 -3.69
CA LYS A 28 -6.28 21.99 -2.33
C LYS A 28 -5.33 21.39 -1.28
N GLY A 29 -4.96 20.13 -1.47
CA GLY A 29 -4.08 19.40 -0.59
C GLY A 29 -4.14 17.90 -0.80
N ALA A 30 -3.62 17.14 0.16
CA ALA A 30 -3.46 15.71 0.02
C ALA A 30 -3.95 14.91 1.25
N VAL A 31 -4.40 13.68 1.01
CA VAL A 31 -4.53 12.62 2.02
C VAL A 31 -3.41 11.62 1.81
N SER A 32 -2.63 11.31 2.82
CA SER A 32 -1.50 10.38 2.70
C SER A 32 -1.78 9.01 3.33
N SER A 33 -1.10 8.00 2.84
CA SER A 33 -1.23 6.62 3.33
C SER A 33 -0.21 6.26 4.43
N SER A 34 0.68 7.17 4.83
CA SER A 34 1.65 6.94 5.92
C SER A 34 2.05 8.22 6.64
N ASN A 35 2.53 8.07 7.88
CA ASN A 35 3.07 9.19 8.64
C ASN A 35 4.32 9.79 7.98
N ALA A 36 5.14 8.95 7.35
CA ALA A 36 6.31 9.39 6.60
C ALA A 36 5.93 10.30 5.42
N SER A 37 4.94 9.89 4.61
CA SER A 37 4.44 10.70 3.50
C SER A 37 3.74 11.97 3.97
N THR A 38 2.96 11.90 5.08
CA THR A 38 2.36 13.08 5.72
C THR A 38 3.43 14.12 6.07
N LYS A 39 4.50 13.66 6.72
CA LYS A 39 5.61 14.55 7.10
C LYS A 39 6.25 15.19 5.86
N LEU A 40 6.55 14.40 4.84
CA LEU A 40 7.20 14.88 3.62
C LEU A 40 6.35 15.89 2.86
N LEU A 41 5.03 15.68 2.78
CA LEU A 41 4.07 16.61 2.19
C LEU A 41 4.05 17.94 2.94
N ASN A 42 3.94 17.89 4.27
CA ASN A 42 3.94 19.10 5.11
C ASN A 42 5.28 19.87 5.02
N ASP A 43 6.42 19.17 5.04
CA ASP A 43 7.75 19.76 4.86
C ASP A 43 7.89 20.43 3.46
N SER A 44 7.14 19.93 2.47
CA SER A 44 7.07 20.50 1.10
C SER A 44 6.06 21.66 0.97
N GLY A 45 5.35 22.00 2.05
CA GLY A 45 4.33 23.05 2.07
C GLY A 45 3.03 22.66 1.37
N ILE A 46 2.74 21.37 1.31
CA ILE A 46 1.47 20.81 0.82
C ILE A 46 0.59 20.50 2.03
N GLN A 47 -0.60 21.10 2.07
CA GLN A 47 -1.56 20.86 3.16
C GLN A 47 -2.03 19.40 3.16
N THR A 48 -1.98 18.76 4.33
CA THR A 48 -2.51 17.39 4.50
C THR A 48 -3.82 17.40 5.27
N TYR A 49 -4.71 16.48 4.91
CA TYR A 49 -6.03 16.28 5.51
C TYR A 49 -6.17 14.86 6.03
N ASN A 50 -6.99 14.69 7.06
CA ASN A 50 -7.46 13.36 7.45
C ASN A 50 -8.51 12.88 6.43
N LEU A 51 -8.50 11.56 6.10
CA LEU A 51 -9.48 11.00 5.17
C LEU A 51 -10.93 11.27 5.61
N ASN A 52 -11.21 11.27 6.91
CA ASN A 52 -12.54 11.53 7.45
C ASN A 52 -13.01 12.99 7.30
N GLU A 53 -12.12 13.90 6.90
CA GLU A 53 -12.38 15.33 6.74
C GLU A 53 -12.60 15.73 5.27
N VAL A 54 -12.42 14.78 4.34
CA VAL A 54 -12.56 15.01 2.91
C VAL A 54 -13.77 14.27 2.35
N LEU A 55 -14.44 14.86 1.37
CA LEU A 55 -15.62 14.27 0.72
C LEU A 55 -15.21 13.34 -0.43
N GLU A 56 -14.09 13.63 -1.10
CA GLU A 56 -13.68 12.97 -2.32
C GLU A 56 -12.16 13.05 -2.50
N ILE A 57 -11.59 11.99 -2.99
CA ILE A 57 -10.20 11.93 -3.49
C ILE A 57 -10.28 11.61 -4.99
N GLU A 58 -9.85 12.53 -5.83
CA GLU A 58 -9.91 12.33 -7.29
C GLU A 58 -8.92 11.25 -7.74
N PHE A 59 -7.65 11.37 -7.34
CA PHE A 59 -6.60 10.44 -7.73
C PHE A 59 -5.85 9.96 -6.48
N TYR A 60 -5.55 8.66 -6.41
CA TYR A 60 -4.58 8.12 -5.48
C TYR A 60 -3.35 7.65 -6.24
N ILE A 61 -2.19 8.23 -5.92
CA ILE A 61 -0.92 7.95 -6.58
C ILE A 61 -0.03 7.16 -5.64
N ASP A 62 0.39 5.95 -6.03
CA ASP A 62 1.25 5.09 -5.21
C ASP A 62 2.16 4.22 -6.07
N GLY A 63 3.17 3.61 -5.43
CA GLY A 63 4.05 2.63 -6.04
C GLY A 63 3.53 1.19 -5.87
N ALA A 64 4.29 0.24 -6.41
CA ALA A 64 4.10 -1.18 -6.17
C ALA A 64 5.45 -1.90 -6.05
N ASP A 65 5.45 -3.05 -5.39
CA ASP A 65 6.62 -3.93 -5.29
C ASP A 65 6.77 -4.80 -6.53
N GLU A 66 5.64 -5.27 -7.10
CA GLU A 66 5.54 -5.94 -8.40
C GLU A 66 4.27 -5.54 -9.13
N VAL A 67 4.34 -5.52 -10.46
CA VAL A 67 3.21 -5.28 -11.37
C VAL A 67 3.22 -6.34 -12.47
N SER A 68 2.13 -7.11 -12.61
CA SER A 68 1.96 -8.07 -13.69
C SER A 68 1.46 -7.42 -14.99
N LYS A 69 1.52 -8.16 -16.11
CA LYS A 69 0.99 -7.70 -17.40
C LYS A 69 -0.51 -7.42 -17.38
N ASP A 70 -1.24 -8.08 -16.49
CA ASP A 70 -2.69 -7.92 -16.33
C ASP A 70 -3.05 -6.87 -15.28
N ASN A 71 -2.07 -6.05 -14.85
CA ASN A 71 -2.19 -5.00 -13.86
C ASN A 71 -2.54 -5.46 -12.44
N TYR A 72 -2.25 -6.71 -12.09
CA TYR A 72 -2.24 -7.13 -10.70
C TYR A 72 -0.97 -6.67 -10.01
N LEU A 73 -1.06 -6.37 -8.71
CA LEU A 73 0.01 -5.76 -7.94
C LEU A 73 0.34 -6.57 -6.68
N ILE A 74 1.64 -6.64 -6.35
CA ILE A 74 2.06 -6.83 -4.95
C ILE A 74 2.44 -5.48 -4.40
N LYS A 75 1.89 -5.14 -3.23
CA LYS A 75 2.12 -3.90 -2.51
C LYS A 75 2.38 -4.16 -1.03
N GLY A 76 2.77 -3.12 -0.31
CA GLY A 76 2.93 -3.18 1.14
C GLY A 76 4.33 -3.50 1.63
N GLY A 77 5.33 -3.60 0.74
CA GLY A 77 6.73 -3.81 1.13
C GLY A 77 7.24 -2.77 2.14
N GLY A 78 6.80 -1.53 2.02
CA GLY A 78 7.09 -0.43 2.95
C GLY A 78 6.31 -0.46 4.26
N GLY A 79 5.31 -1.33 4.40
CA GLY A 79 4.53 -1.51 5.64
C GLY A 79 3.40 -0.51 5.87
N ALA A 80 3.00 0.28 4.88
CA ALA A 80 1.85 1.18 4.98
C ALA A 80 0.52 0.56 4.49
N HIS A 81 0.53 -0.69 4.25
CA HIS A 81 -0.39 -1.61 3.57
C HIS A 81 -1.89 -1.33 3.76
N THR A 82 -2.41 -1.44 4.99
CA THR A 82 -3.85 -1.23 5.28
C THR A 82 -4.27 0.21 4.96
N ARG A 83 -3.46 1.18 5.33
CA ARG A 83 -3.77 2.59 5.10
C ARG A 83 -3.68 2.95 3.60
N GLU A 84 -2.75 2.33 2.85
CA GLU A 84 -2.72 2.42 1.39
C GLU A 84 -4.03 1.92 0.78
N LYS A 85 -4.49 0.73 1.18
CA LYS A 85 -5.73 0.13 0.68
C LYS A 85 -6.96 0.99 1.01
N ILE A 86 -7.03 1.56 2.22
CA ILE A 86 -8.11 2.45 2.63
C ILE A 86 -8.16 3.71 1.76
N VAL A 87 -7.02 4.39 1.57
CA VAL A 87 -6.97 5.63 0.77
C VAL A 87 -7.23 5.34 -0.71
N ALA A 88 -6.69 4.23 -1.24
CA ALA A 88 -6.96 3.78 -2.61
C ALA A 88 -8.45 3.51 -2.84
N SER A 89 -9.11 2.85 -1.87
CA SER A 89 -10.55 2.54 -1.96
C SER A 89 -11.46 3.77 -1.89
N ALA A 90 -10.96 4.87 -1.34
CA ALA A 90 -11.68 6.14 -1.24
C ALA A 90 -11.45 7.05 -2.45
N ALA A 91 -10.55 6.69 -3.36
CA ALA A 91 -10.23 7.49 -4.53
C ALA A 91 -11.00 7.04 -5.77
N ASN A 92 -11.33 8.00 -6.65
CA ASN A 92 -11.99 7.73 -7.93
C ASN A 92 -11.06 6.97 -8.89
N TYR A 93 -9.77 7.33 -8.90
CA TYR A 93 -8.76 6.73 -9.76
C TYR A 93 -7.50 6.36 -8.98
N PHE A 94 -7.00 5.15 -9.21
CA PHE A 94 -5.69 4.72 -8.73
C PHE A 94 -4.65 4.82 -9.85
N ILE A 95 -3.56 5.54 -9.61
CA ILE A 95 -2.43 5.69 -10.52
C ILE A 95 -1.21 5.02 -9.90
N CYS A 96 -0.82 3.88 -10.46
CA CYS A 96 0.39 3.17 -10.03
C CYS A 96 1.62 3.69 -10.77
N ILE A 97 2.60 4.20 -10.03
CA ILE A 97 3.86 4.70 -10.57
C ILE A 97 5.01 3.77 -10.18
N VAL A 98 5.65 3.18 -11.16
CA VAL A 98 6.75 2.23 -10.97
C VAL A 98 7.83 2.40 -12.04
N ASP A 99 9.04 2.01 -11.73
CA ASP A 99 10.08 1.82 -12.76
C ASP A 99 9.98 0.42 -13.39
N SER A 100 10.70 0.20 -14.49
CA SER A 100 10.64 -1.05 -15.25
C SER A 100 11.08 -2.29 -14.47
N SER A 101 11.84 -2.14 -13.39
CA SER A 101 12.29 -3.28 -12.56
C SER A 101 11.14 -3.93 -11.77
N LYS A 102 10.00 -3.21 -11.64
CA LYS A 102 8.81 -3.71 -10.95
C LYS A 102 7.87 -4.49 -11.86
N LEU A 103 8.08 -4.42 -13.17
CA LEU A 103 7.27 -5.17 -14.15
C LEU A 103 7.71 -6.63 -14.17
N VAL A 104 6.80 -7.54 -13.87
CA VAL A 104 7.05 -8.98 -13.81
C VAL A 104 6.11 -9.75 -14.73
N ASN A 105 6.54 -10.94 -15.19
CA ASN A 105 5.67 -11.82 -15.96
C ASN A 105 4.63 -12.52 -15.05
N GLN A 106 5.03 -12.83 -13.81
CA GLN A 106 4.23 -13.48 -12.79
C GLN A 106 4.57 -12.89 -11.43
N LEU A 107 3.55 -12.61 -10.62
CA LEU A 107 3.71 -12.12 -9.25
C LEU A 107 4.31 -13.21 -8.34
N GLY A 108 5.03 -12.78 -7.29
CA GLY A 108 5.47 -13.65 -6.20
C GLY A 108 6.98 -13.83 -6.08
N ALA A 109 7.80 -13.16 -6.91
CA ALA A 109 9.24 -13.06 -6.66
C ALA A 109 9.51 -12.18 -5.43
N PHE A 110 8.76 -11.09 -5.28
CA PHE A 110 8.72 -10.32 -4.05
C PHE A 110 7.82 -11.03 -3.02
N PRO A 111 8.24 -11.16 -1.74
CA PRO A 111 7.40 -11.75 -0.71
C PRO A 111 6.09 -10.95 -0.56
N LEU A 112 4.95 -11.63 -0.46
CA LEU A 112 3.65 -10.98 -0.26
C LEU A 112 3.54 -10.48 1.18
N PRO A 113 3.50 -9.16 1.44
CA PRO A 113 3.31 -8.64 2.79
C PRO A 113 1.84 -8.76 3.19
N ILE A 114 1.57 -9.24 4.39
CA ILE A 114 0.24 -9.32 4.98
C ILE A 114 0.28 -8.60 6.32
N GLU A 115 -0.47 -7.52 6.44
CA GLU A 115 -0.65 -6.81 7.69
C GLU A 115 -1.68 -7.54 8.54
N VAL A 116 -1.36 -7.76 9.81
CA VAL A 116 -2.19 -8.53 10.74
C VAL A 116 -2.28 -7.85 12.10
N ILE A 117 -3.45 -7.94 12.72
CA ILE A 117 -3.60 -7.57 14.13
C ILE A 117 -2.67 -8.47 14.98
N PRO A 118 -1.91 -7.95 15.94
CA PRO A 118 -0.90 -8.72 16.68
C PRO A 118 -1.43 -10.03 17.28
N GLU A 119 -2.65 -10.03 17.79
CA GLU A 119 -3.29 -11.22 18.39
C GLU A 119 -3.59 -12.32 17.36
N SER A 120 -3.73 -11.97 16.09
CA SER A 120 -4.06 -12.92 15.02
C SER A 120 -2.82 -13.53 14.34
N ARG A 121 -1.61 -13.02 14.58
CA ARG A 121 -0.39 -13.42 13.87
C ARG A 121 -0.23 -14.93 13.73
N SER A 122 -0.37 -15.68 14.82
CA SER A 122 -0.21 -17.14 14.81
C SER A 122 -1.35 -17.85 14.06
N LEU A 123 -2.57 -17.34 14.15
CA LEU A 123 -3.72 -17.86 13.43
C LEU A 123 -3.51 -17.68 11.92
N VAL A 124 -3.21 -16.46 11.49
CA VAL A 124 -2.96 -16.13 10.08
C VAL A 124 -1.78 -16.95 9.54
N SER A 125 -0.66 -17.02 10.27
CA SER A 125 0.50 -17.81 9.85
C SER A 125 0.16 -19.28 9.59
N ARG A 126 -0.63 -19.93 10.45
CA ARG A 126 -1.09 -21.32 10.25
C ARG A 126 -1.98 -21.46 9.01
N LYS A 127 -2.85 -20.48 8.75
CA LYS A 127 -3.67 -20.46 7.53
C LYS A 127 -2.81 -20.34 6.29
N ILE A 128 -1.83 -19.44 6.28
CA ILE A 128 -0.87 -19.27 5.18
C ILE A 128 -0.10 -20.59 4.92
N VAL A 129 0.35 -21.28 5.97
CA VAL A 129 1.02 -22.60 5.81
C VAL A 129 0.07 -23.61 5.19
N SER A 130 -1.21 -23.63 5.57
CA SER A 130 -2.20 -24.55 4.97
C SER A 130 -2.50 -24.24 3.50
N MET A 131 -2.21 -23.02 3.04
CA MET A 131 -2.30 -22.59 1.64
C MET A 131 -0.99 -22.83 0.86
N GLY A 132 0.03 -23.42 1.49
CA GLY A 132 1.33 -23.71 0.88
C GLY A 132 2.37 -22.61 0.99
N GLY A 133 2.05 -21.47 1.61
CA GLY A 133 2.96 -20.37 1.80
C GLY A 133 3.92 -20.55 2.98
N ILE A 134 5.01 -19.80 2.96
CA ILE A 134 6.01 -19.73 4.03
C ILE A 134 5.92 -18.35 4.70
N PRO A 135 5.23 -18.23 5.84
CA PRO A 135 5.11 -16.96 6.56
C PRO A 135 6.39 -16.64 7.33
N LEU A 136 6.90 -15.43 7.16
CA LEU A 136 8.05 -14.88 7.87
C LEU A 136 7.62 -13.63 8.64
N TYR A 137 7.66 -13.68 9.95
CA TYR A 137 7.33 -12.52 10.78
C TYR A 137 8.39 -11.42 10.61
N ARG A 138 7.93 -10.18 10.32
CA ARG A 138 8.79 -9.00 10.20
C ARG A 138 9.10 -8.47 11.60
N SER A 139 10.08 -9.09 12.26
CA SER A 139 10.45 -8.78 13.64
C SER A 139 10.92 -7.33 13.79
N GLY A 140 10.49 -6.67 14.88
CA GLY A 140 10.91 -5.30 15.22
C GLY A 140 10.26 -4.22 14.38
N PHE A 141 9.23 -4.55 13.57
CA PHE A 141 8.48 -3.60 12.78
C PHE A 141 7.00 -3.57 13.21
N LEU A 142 6.45 -2.37 13.33
CA LEU A 142 5.02 -2.13 13.49
C LEU A 142 4.57 -1.13 12.43
N THR A 143 3.37 -1.32 11.91
CA THR A 143 2.74 -0.36 11.01
C THR A 143 2.36 0.92 11.75
N ASP A 144 2.02 1.98 11.03
CA ASP A 144 1.49 3.22 11.61
C ASP A 144 0.20 3.00 12.42
N GLN A 145 -0.51 1.89 12.19
CA GLN A 145 -1.71 1.48 12.91
C GLN A 145 -1.41 0.57 14.13
N GLY A 146 -0.13 0.26 14.38
CA GLY A 146 0.29 -0.62 15.47
C GLY A 146 0.15 -2.11 15.16
N ASN A 147 -0.06 -2.47 13.90
CA ASN A 147 -0.18 -3.84 13.44
C ASN A 147 1.19 -4.46 13.10
N GLU A 148 1.23 -5.78 12.99
CA GLU A 148 2.41 -6.55 12.58
C GLU A 148 2.35 -6.93 11.10
N ILE A 149 3.49 -7.32 10.51
CA ILE A 149 3.56 -7.80 9.13
C ILE A 149 4.14 -9.20 9.09
N ILE A 150 3.51 -10.05 8.27
CA ILE A 150 4.00 -11.35 7.86
C ILE A 150 4.38 -11.25 6.38
N ASP A 151 5.66 -11.45 6.06
CA ASP A 151 6.14 -11.55 4.67
C ASP A 151 6.04 -13.00 4.21
N VAL A 152 5.19 -13.27 3.21
CA VAL A 152 4.90 -14.63 2.76
C VAL A 152 5.67 -14.95 1.48
N LYS A 153 6.40 -16.07 1.49
CA LYS A 153 7.07 -16.64 0.32
C LYS A 153 6.36 -17.89 -0.16
N ASN A 154 6.63 -18.26 -1.42
CA ASN A 154 6.18 -19.52 -2.04
C ASN A 154 4.67 -19.74 -2.04
N LEU A 155 3.88 -18.68 -1.89
CA LEU A 155 2.44 -18.76 -2.06
C LEU A 155 2.13 -18.81 -3.57
N ASP A 156 1.19 -19.64 -3.97
CA ASP A 156 0.72 -19.66 -5.36
C ASP A 156 -0.13 -18.40 -5.63
N ILE A 157 0.35 -17.54 -6.52
CA ILE A 157 -0.32 -16.29 -6.92
C ILE A 157 -0.73 -16.37 -8.41
N SER A 158 -0.96 -17.57 -8.93
CA SER A 158 -1.40 -17.75 -10.33
C SER A 158 -2.83 -17.23 -10.57
N ASP A 159 -3.67 -17.25 -9.55
CA ASP A 159 -5.00 -16.62 -9.52
C ASP A 159 -5.05 -15.55 -8.41
N PRO A 160 -4.59 -14.31 -8.71
CA PRO A 160 -4.50 -13.25 -7.71
C PRO A 160 -5.85 -12.85 -7.09
N MET A 161 -6.94 -12.91 -7.88
CA MET A 161 -8.26 -12.53 -7.41
C MET A 161 -8.81 -13.53 -6.38
N ASN A 162 -8.67 -14.83 -6.66
CA ASN A 162 -9.08 -15.85 -5.72
C ASN A 162 -8.24 -15.81 -4.44
N LEU A 163 -6.92 -15.66 -4.59
CA LEU A 163 -6.02 -15.54 -3.45
C LEU A 163 -6.38 -14.33 -2.56
N GLU A 164 -6.65 -13.17 -3.16
CA GLU A 164 -7.07 -11.98 -2.41
C GLU A 164 -8.35 -12.24 -1.62
N MET A 165 -9.32 -12.92 -2.23
CA MET A 165 -10.57 -13.29 -1.58
C MET A 165 -10.32 -14.23 -0.38
N GLU A 166 -9.48 -15.25 -0.56
CA GLU A 166 -9.15 -16.20 0.50
C GLU A 166 -8.43 -15.51 1.67
N LEU A 167 -7.47 -14.64 1.39
CA LEU A 167 -6.75 -13.88 2.41
C LEU A 167 -7.67 -12.93 3.17
N ASN A 168 -8.54 -12.20 2.49
CA ASN A 168 -9.49 -11.27 3.12
C ASN A 168 -10.55 -11.98 3.99
N ASN A 169 -10.74 -13.29 3.82
CA ASN A 169 -11.65 -14.09 4.66
C ASN A 169 -10.98 -14.62 5.94
N ILE A 170 -9.69 -14.39 6.15
CA ILE A 170 -9.00 -14.79 7.38
C ILE A 170 -9.23 -13.71 8.44
N PRO A 171 -9.79 -14.04 9.62
CA PRO A 171 -9.92 -13.06 10.70
C PRO A 171 -8.57 -12.51 11.17
N GLY A 172 -8.50 -11.17 11.28
CA GLY A 172 -7.32 -10.46 11.78
C GLY A 172 -6.31 -10.04 10.77
#